data_c0dbeb9abbba6b48bd4c05d5c3fb54b7
#
_entry.id   c0dbeb9abbba6b48bd4c05d5c3fb54b7
#
_cell.length_a   1.000
_cell.length_b   1.000
_cell.length_c   1.000
_cell.angle_alpha   90.00
_cell.angle_beta   90.00
_cell.angle_gamma   90.00
#
_symmetry.space_group_name_H-M   'P 1'
#
loop_
_entity.id
_entity.type
_entity.pdbx_description
1 polymer ?
#
loop_
_entity_poly.entity_id
_entity_poly.type
_entity_poly.pdbx_seq_one_letter_code
_entity_poly.pdbx_strand_id
1 'polypeptide(L)'
;MKTQFKLFTLAAGLSLSATTAFAEDSSDPIVIPTHNWSSQIVMSHVVGQIFESMGTNVEYVSTDSQAVYESVRLGDVTLELEVWEGAFGNSFRAAQEKGGIVDAGDHDAITREDWWYPSWTKDACPGLPDWEALNACKAEFVTPETGDNGRFLGGPVDWLKHDAERVEALDMDFTVVNAGSASALWAEVAAAEKTKRPVVIFNWTPNFVEALYPGEFVEFPKWEEGCDTDPSVGPNPDATYDCGNPANGYLKKAAWEGMEEKWPAAYKTLTEVSFTNPQIAEMAKLVDIDEMEPEEAAAAWLESNEDVWKPWVAGGA
;
A
#
# COMPACT_ATOMS: atom_id res chain seq x y z
N MET A 1 38.96 70.75 46.46
CA MET A 1 37.86 70.32 45.63
C MET A 1 38.37 69.14 44.78
N LYS A 2 37.98 67.90 45.11
CA LYS A 2 38.39 66.68 44.35
C LYS A 2 37.20 66.18 43.59
N THR A 3 37.26 66.32 42.27
CA THR A 3 36.21 65.83 41.37
C THR A 3 36.48 64.34 41.01
N GLN A 4 35.57 63.45 41.37
CA GLN A 4 35.63 62.05 41.01
C GLN A 4 34.88 61.81 39.70
N PHE A 5 35.56 61.32 38.68
CA PHE A 5 34.97 60.81 37.43
C PHE A 5 34.57 59.35 37.64
N LYS A 6 33.29 59.06 37.49
CA LYS A 6 32.76 57.67 37.41
C LYS A 6 32.77 57.23 35.96
N LEU A 7 33.59 56.23 35.65
CA LEU A 7 33.51 55.50 34.39
C LEU A 7 32.29 54.53 34.48
N PHE A 8 31.37 54.71 33.53
CA PHE A 8 30.35 53.72 33.23
C PHE A 8 30.86 52.77 32.16
N THR A 9 31.07 51.47 32.53
CA THR A 9 31.40 50.41 31.57
C THR A 9 30.12 49.85 31.04
N LEU A 10 29.83 50.07 29.73
CA LEU A 10 28.72 49.48 29.03
C LEU A 10 29.14 48.08 28.56
N ALA A 11 28.60 47.01 29.20
CA ALA A 11 28.78 45.66 28.76
C ALA A 11 27.73 45.36 27.64
N ALA A 12 28.16 45.34 26.39
CA ALA A 12 27.35 44.87 25.28
C ALA A 12 27.31 43.34 25.32
N GLY A 13 26.16 42.77 25.76
CA GLY A 13 25.90 41.33 25.67
C GLY A 13 25.61 40.96 24.20
N LEU A 14 26.54 40.26 23.54
CA LEU A 14 26.23 39.55 22.30
C LEU A 14 25.38 38.32 22.64
N SER A 15 24.09 38.38 22.37
CA SER A 15 23.23 37.21 22.32
C SER A 15 23.52 36.45 21.03
N LEU A 16 24.30 35.35 21.11
CA LEU A 16 24.36 34.36 20.03
C LEU A 16 22.99 33.63 20.00
N SER A 17 22.16 34.02 19.06
CA SER A 17 21.05 33.19 18.65
C SER A 17 21.62 31.98 17.90
N ALA A 18 21.65 30.82 18.54
CA ALA A 18 21.92 29.56 17.86
C ALA A 18 20.71 29.28 16.95
N THR A 19 20.81 29.69 15.68
CA THR A 19 19.96 29.12 14.66
C THR A 19 20.39 27.67 14.50
N THR A 20 19.53 26.73 14.86
CA THR A 20 19.67 25.33 14.45
C THR A 20 19.54 25.33 12.94
N ALA A 21 20.66 25.32 12.22
CA ALA A 21 20.67 25.05 10.80
C ALA A 21 20.27 23.58 10.66
N PHE A 22 19.06 23.31 10.17
CA PHE A 22 18.73 22.01 9.60
C PHE A 22 19.69 21.78 8.43
N ALA A 23 20.19 20.57 8.28
CA ALA A 23 20.97 20.22 7.10
C ALA A 23 20.06 20.40 5.87
N GLU A 24 20.60 21.01 4.82
CA GLU A 24 19.90 21.19 3.54
C GLU A 24 19.80 19.83 2.84
N ASP A 25 18.67 19.53 2.22
CA ASP A 25 18.48 18.33 1.43
C ASP A 25 19.49 18.26 0.28
N SER A 26 19.96 17.06 -0.05
CA SER A 26 20.83 16.81 -1.20
C SER A 26 20.17 17.25 -2.50
N SER A 27 20.98 17.73 -3.44
CA SER A 27 20.55 18.00 -4.82
C SER A 27 20.41 16.73 -5.68
N ASP A 28 20.84 15.57 -5.19
CA ASP A 28 20.56 14.30 -5.87
C ASP A 28 19.06 14.02 -5.85
N PRO A 29 18.51 13.32 -6.86
CA PRO A 29 17.09 13.00 -6.86
C PRO A 29 16.72 11.97 -5.78
N ILE A 30 15.53 12.12 -5.20
CA ILE A 30 14.84 11.06 -4.48
C ILE A 30 14.22 10.13 -5.52
N VAL A 31 14.55 8.86 -5.49
CA VAL A 31 14.02 7.84 -6.41
C VAL A 31 12.78 7.20 -5.79
N ILE A 32 11.62 7.44 -6.40
CA ILE A 32 10.31 6.93 -5.94
C ILE A 32 9.86 5.80 -6.87
N PRO A 33 9.48 4.62 -6.34
CA PRO A 33 9.01 3.52 -7.17
C PRO A 33 7.56 3.76 -7.63
N THR A 34 7.23 3.23 -8.80
CA THR A 34 5.85 3.05 -9.26
C THR A 34 5.62 1.59 -9.57
N HIS A 35 4.47 1.06 -9.13
CA HIS A 35 4.05 -0.32 -9.35
C HIS A 35 2.95 -0.40 -10.42
N ASN A 36 2.13 -1.46 -10.39
CA ASN A 36 1.11 -1.73 -11.41
C ASN A 36 -0.33 -1.65 -10.87
N TRP A 37 -0.57 -0.84 -9.84
CA TRP A 37 -1.91 -0.50 -9.35
C TRP A 37 -2.03 0.99 -9.05
N SER A 38 -3.23 1.52 -9.29
CA SER A 38 -3.48 2.96 -9.46
C SER A 38 -3.24 3.78 -8.19
N SER A 39 -3.64 3.30 -7.00
CA SER A 39 -3.46 4.05 -5.75
C SER A 39 -1.98 4.34 -5.47
N GLN A 40 -1.12 3.33 -5.64
CA GLN A 40 0.31 3.47 -5.39
C GLN A 40 0.96 4.43 -6.39
N ILE A 41 0.62 4.33 -7.68
CA ILE A 41 1.18 5.23 -8.69
C ILE A 41 0.80 6.68 -8.37
N VAL A 42 -0.48 6.95 -8.08
CA VAL A 42 -0.94 8.30 -7.72
C VAL A 42 -0.30 8.77 -6.43
N MET A 43 -0.22 7.92 -5.40
CA MET A 43 0.44 8.25 -4.12
C MET A 43 1.91 8.61 -4.33
N SER A 44 2.63 7.88 -5.19
CA SER A 44 4.02 8.17 -5.56
C SER A 44 4.14 9.57 -6.18
N HIS A 45 3.24 9.93 -7.11
CA HIS A 45 3.23 11.27 -7.69
C HIS A 45 2.80 12.35 -6.70
N VAL A 46 1.84 12.09 -5.79
CA VAL A 46 1.45 13.02 -4.72
C VAL A 46 2.65 13.36 -3.84
N VAL A 47 3.34 12.33 -3.31
CA VAL A 47 4.50 12.54 -2.43
C VAL A 47 5.66 13.17 -3.20
N GLY A 48 5.90 12.76 -4.44
CA GLY A 48 6.93 13.35 -5.29
C GLY A 48 6.67 14.84 -5.56
N GLN A 49 5.45 15.25 -5.94
CA GLN A 49 5.10 16.65 -6.15
C GLN A 49 5.19 17.46 -4.84
N ILE A 50 4.93 16.87 -3.68
CA ILE A 50 5.19 17.50 -2.38
C ILE A 50 6.69 17.78 -2.23
N PHE A 51 7.57 16.79 -2.48
CA PHE A 51 9.02 16.98 -2.40
C PHE A 51 9.53 18.03 -3.40
N GLU A 52 9.03 18.03 -4.63
CA GLU A 52 9.34 19.04 -5.63
C GLU A 52 8.93 20.45 -5.18
N SER A 53 7.77 20.58 -4.49
CA SER A 53 7.32 21.85 -3.92
C SER A 53 8.26 22.37 -2.81
N MET A 54 9.03 21.46 -2.17
CA MET A 54 10.06 21.77 -1.18
C MET A 54 11.42 22.11 -1.82
N GLY A 55 11.56 21.93 -3.14
CA GLY A 55 12.80 22.17 -3.89
C GLY A 55 13.69 20.93 -4.03
N THR A 56 13.22 19.74 -3.65
CA THR A 56 13.94 18.48 -3.78
C THR A 56 13.69 17.87 -5.16
N ASN A 57 14.74 17.36 -5.82
CA ASN A 57 14.60 16.68 -7.09
C ASN A 57 14.02 15.27 -6.89
N VAL A 58 13.13 14.85 -7.81
CA VAL A 58 12.48 13.55 -7.77
C VAL A 58 12.66 12.81 -9.10
N GLU A 59 12.82 11.50 -9.03
CA GLU A 59 12.86 10.59 -10.18
C GLU A 59 11.94 9.41 -9.90
N TYR A 60 11.14 9.00 -10.90
CA TYR A 60 10.25 7.85 -10.78
C TYR A 60 10.82 6.64 -11.53
N VAL A 61 10.73 5.45 -10.93
CA VAL A 61 11.19 4.20 -11.52
C VAL A 61 10.12 3.12 -11.40
N SER A 62 9.80 2.47 -12.50
CA SER A 62 8.91 1.30 -12.46
C SER A 62 9.65 0.12 -11.87
N THR A 63 9.10 -0.48 -10.82
CA THR A 63 9.75 -1.52 -10.03
C THR A 63 8.78 -2.66 -9.74
N ASP A 64 9.29 -3.90 -9.77
CA ASP A 64 8.57 -5.07 -9.28
C ASP A 64 8.24 -4.91 -7.80
N SER A 65 7.01 -5.23 -7.42
CA SER A 65 6.46 -4.97 -6.09
C SER A 65 7.07 -5.84 -4.97
N GLN A 66 7.71 -6.95 -5.31
CA GLN A 66 8.45 -7.77 -4.34
C GLN A 66 9.93 -7.38 -4.29
N ALA A 67 10.54 -7.09 -5.45
CA ALA A 67 11.95 -6.72 -5.53
C ALA A 67 12.24 -5.32 -4.97
N VAL A 68 11.25 -4.46 -4.83
CA VAL A 68 11.40 -3.07 -4.35
C VAL A 68 12.08 -2.99 -2.98
N TYR A 69 11.78 -3.93 -2.06
CA TYR A 69 12.36 -3.92 -0.71
C TYR A 69 13.87 -4.12 -0.70
N GLU A 70 14.39 -4.96 -1.60
CA GLU A 70 15.84 -5.10 -1.77
C GLU A 70 16.45 -3.85 -2.42
N SER A 71 15.74 -3.23 -3.39
CA SER A 71 16.20 -2.00 -4.04
C SER A 71 16.23 -0.82 -3.05
N VAL A 72 15.22 -0.70 -2.17
CA VAL A 72 15.23 0.31 -1.08
C VAL A 72 16.37 0.03 -0.11
N ARG A 73 16.55 -1.22 0.31
CA ARG A 73 17.62 -1.63 1.23
C ARG A 73 19.01 -1.25 0.71
N LEU A 74 19.23 -1.36 -0.60
CA LEU A 74 20.50 -1.03 -1.25
C LEU A 74 20.66 0.47 -1.57
N GLY A 75 19.59 1.26 -1.49
CA GLY A 75 19.57 2.68 -1.82
C GLY A 75 19.43 2.98 -3.32
N ASP A 76 19.12 1.97 -4.14
CA ASP A 76 18.80 2.16 -5.57
C ASP A 76 17.42 2.82 -5.75
N VAL A 77 16.50 2.56 -4.82
CA VAL A 77 15.21 3.23 -4.61
C VAL A 77 15.24 3.88 -3.23
N THR A 78 14.66 5.08 -3.10
CA THR A 78 14.81 5.84 -1.85
C THR A 78 13.74 5.50 -0.82
N LEU A 79 12.52 5.18 -1.26
CA LEU A 79 11.37 4.92 -0.38
C LEU A 79 10.38 3.97 -1.04
N GLU A 80 9.45 3.43 -0.23
CA GLU A 80 8.25 2.73 -0.66
C GLU A 80 7.05 3.26 0.15
N LEU A 81 5.92 3.50 -0.52
CA LEU A 81 4.76 4.15 0.10
C LEU A 81 3.62 3.19 0.45
N GLU A 82 3.57 2.02 -0.15
CA GLU A 82 2.49 1.05 0.08
C GLU A 82 3.02 -0.34 0.45
N VAL A 83 3.57 -0.46 1.67
CA VAL A 83 3.90 -1.77 2.26
C VAL A 83 2.64 -2.39 2.84
N TRP A 84 1.95 -3.20 2.06
CA TRP A 84 0.75 -3.94 2.47
C TRP A 84 1.12 -5.15 3.32
N GLU A 85 0.52 -5.29 4.52
CA GLU A 85 0.86 -6.40 5.43
C GLU A 85 0.65 -7.77 4.81
N GLY A 86 -0.49 -7.98 4.19
CA GLY A 86 -0.85 -9.28 3.62
C GLY A 86 0.03 -9.70 2.45
N ALA A 87 0.37 -8.76 1.54
CA ALA A 87 1.15 -9.07 0.36
C ALA A 87 2.66 -9.00 0.58
N PHE A 88 3.11 -7.97 1.31
CA PHE A 88 4.53 -7.60 1.32
C PHE A 88 5.15 -7.58 2.71
N GLY A 89 4.37 -7.81 3.77
CA GLY A 89 4.85 -7.76 5.14
C GLY A 89 6.05 -8.66 5.40
N ASN A 90 6.06 -9.89 4.87
CA ASN A 90 7.18 -10.82 5.00
C ASN A 90 8.43 -10.32 4.26
N SER A 91 8.28 -9.85 3.03
CA SER A 91 9.39 -9.33 2.23
C SER A 91 10.02 -8.10 2.86
N PHE A 92 9.19 -7.21 3.43
CA PHE A 92 9.64 -6.04 4.16
C PHE A 92 10.41 -6.42 5.43
N ARG A 93 9.85 -7.30 6.29
CA ARG A 93 10.54 -7.80 7.49
C ARG A 93 11.87 -8.46 7.15
N ALA A 94 11.90 -9.32 6.14
CA ALA A 94 13.13 -9.98 5.70
C ALA A 94 14.19 -8.99 5.17
N ALA A 95 13.78 -7.88 4.56
CA ALA A 95 14.69 -6.81 4.18
C ALA A 95 15.20 -6.03 5.39
N GLN A 96 14.34 -5.73 6.37
CA GLN A 96 14.73 -5.05 7.62
C GLN A 96 15.75 -5.87 8.42
N GLU A 97 15.60 -7.19 8.48
CA GLU A 97 16.56 -8.08 9.16
C GLU A 97 17.96 -8.01 8.56
N LYS A 98 18.06 -7.73 7.27
CA LYS A 98 19.35 -7.54 6.56
C LYS A 98 19.96 -6.14 6.79
N GLY A 99 19.17 -5.17 7.27
CA GLY A 99 19.56 -3.76 7.43
C GLY A 99 19.55 -2.98 6.11
N GLY A 100 19.65 -1.67 6.21
CA GLY A 100 19.65 -0.75 5.06
C GLY A 100 18.26 -0.23 4.65
N ILE A 101 17.18 -0.71 5.25
CA ILE A 101 15.82 -0.23 5.09
C ILE A 101 15.18 -0.02 6.46
N VAL A 102 14.42 1.05 6.61
CA VAL A 102 13.74 1.41 7.85
C VAL A 102 12.23 1.55 7.65
N ASP A 103 11.47 1.31 8.72
CA ASP A 103 10.05 1.63 8.81
C ASP A 103 9.91 3.16 8.95
N ALA A 104 9.28 3.80 7.98
CA ALA A 104 9.01 5.24 7.96
C ALA A 104 7.61 5.60 8.49
N GLY A 105 6.93 4.67 9.13
CA GLY A 105 5.64 4.83 9.79
C GLY A 105 4.44 4.32 9.00
N ASP A 106 3.32 4.21 9.70
CA ASP A 106 2.05 3.73 9.16
C ASP A 106 1.28 4.85 8.43
N HIS A 107 0.42 4.46 7.50
CA HIS A 107 -0.71 5.27 7.09
C HIS A 107 -1.88 5.11 8.08
N ASP A 108 -2.77 6.09 8.17
CA ASP A 108 -4.04 5.98 8.90
C ASP A 108 -5.08 5.20 8.06
N ALA A 109 -4.66 4.01 7.66
CA ALA A 109 -5.41 3.11 6.81
C ALA A 109 -5.34 1.68 7.35
N ILE A 110 -6.49 1.00 7.27
CA ILE A 110 -6.61 -0.41 7.62
C ILE A 110 -6.77 -1.19 6.32
N THR A 111 -5.97 -2.25 6.15
CA THR A 111 -5.94 -3.04 4.92
C THR A 111 -6.60 -4.39 5.10
N ARG A 112 -7.16 -4.90 4.02
CA ARG A 112 -7.50 -6.30 3.80
C ARG A 112 -7.26 -6.64 2.33
N GLU A 113 -6.69 -7.78 2.06
CA GLU A 113 -6.38 -8.27 0.72
C GLU A 113 -6.77 -9.74 0.69
N ASP A 114 -7.87 -10.09 0.00
CA ASP A 114 -8.34 -11.48 0.00
C ASP A 114 -9.28 -11.76 -1.19
N TRP A 115 -9.83 -12.96 -1.24
CA TRP A 115 -10.90 -13.32 -2.14
C TRP A 115 -12.16 -12.53 -1.79
N TRP A 116 -12.74 -11.91 -2.80
CA TRP A 116 -13.90 -11.04 -2.66
C TRP A 116 -14.96 -11.40 -3.69
N TYR A 117 -16.21 -11.16 -3.34
CA TYR A 117 -17.35 -11.38 -4.22
C TYR A 117 -18.35 -10.24 -4.10
N PRO A 118 -19.00 -9.83 -5.23
CA PRO A 118 -20.08 -8.85 -5.18
C PRO A 118 -21.35 -9.44 -4.56
N SER A 119 -22.14 -8.62 -3.89
CA SER A 119 -23.27 -9.05 -3.06
C SER A 119 -24.29 -9.93 -3.78
N TRP A 120 -24.49 -9.75 -5.09
CA TRP A 120 -25.40 -10.59 -5.88
C TRP A 120 -24.94 -12.05 -5.99
N THR A 121 -23.69 -12.36 -5.73
CA THR A 121 -23.16 -13.72 -5.73
C THR A 121 -23.80 -14.59 -4.65
N LYS A 122 -24.27 -14.00 -3.55
CA LYS A 122 -24.98 -14.71 -2.48
C LYS A 122 -26.28 -15.37 -2.94
N ASP A 123 -26.93 -14.86 -3.98
CA ASP A 123 -28.16 -15.44 -4.52
C ASP A 123 -27.90 -16.85 -5.12
N ALA A 124 -26.73 -17.04 -5.73
CA ALA A 124 -26.32 -18.31 -6.31
C ALA A 124 -25.53 -19.20 -5.33
N CYS A 125 -24.87 -18.60 -4.33
CA CYS A 125 -24.07 -19.29 -3.35
C CYS A 125 -24.50 -18.92 -1.91
N PRO A 126 -25.62 -19.48 -1.42
CA PRO A 126 -26.05 -19.27 -0.04
C PRO A 126 -25.04 -19.85 0.95
N GLY A 127 -24.74 -19.11 2.00
CA GLY A 127 -23.75 -19.49 3.00
C GLY A 127 -22.45 -18.66 2.94
N LEU A 128 -22.23 -17.93 1.84
CA LEU A 128 -21.20 -16.90 1.83
C LEU A 128 -21.43 -15.90 2.99
N PRO A 129 -20.38 -15.45 3.68
CA PRO A 129 -18.96 -15.40 3.26
C PRO A 129 -18.11 -16.65 3.58
N ASP A 130 -18.65 -17.71 4.13
CA ASP A 130 -17.91 -18.90 4.54
C ASP A 130 -17.21 -19.58 3.35
N TRP A 131 -15.92 -19.93 3.48
CA TRP A 131 -15.14 -20.53 2.40
C TRP A 131 -15.53 -21.97 2.08
N GLU A 132 -16.01 -22.75 3.07
CA GLU A 132 -16.51 -24.11 2.84
C GLU A 132 -17.82 -24.05 2.05
N ALA A 133 -18.67 -23.04 2.32
CA ALA A 133 -19.87 -22.79 1.54
C ALA A 133 -19.52 -22.36 0.10
N LEU A 134 -18.50 -21.51 -0.08
CA LEU A 134 -17.98 -21.15 -1.40
C LEU A 134 -17.54 -22.41 -2.15
N ASN A 135 -16.77 -23.29 -1.51
CA ASN A 135 -16.29 -24.53 -2.12
C ASN A 135 -17.45 -25.48 -2.48
N ALA A 136 -18.47 -25.55 -1.64
CA ALA A 136 -19.66 -26.38 -1.90
C ALA A 136 -20.47 -25.90 -3.12
N CYS A 137 -20.44 -24.59 -3.45
CA CYS A 137 -21.12 -24.05 -4.61
C CYS A 137 -20.18 -23.75 -5.81
N LYS A 138 -19.03 -24.41 -5.89
CA LYS A 138 -18.03 -24.22 -6.96
C LYS A 138 -18.62 -24.25 -8.38
N ALA A 139 -19.66 -25.05 -8.60
CA ALA A 139 -20.31 -25.20 -9.90
C ALA A 139 -20.86 -23.89 -10.48
N GLU A 140 -21.20 -22.92 -9.63
CA GLU A 140 -21.67 -21.59 -10.02
C GLU A 140 -20.55 -20.69 -10.59
N PHE A 141 -19.30 -21.08 -10.35
CA PHE A 141 -18.07 -20.33 -10.74
C PHE A 141 -17.29 -21.01 -11.86
N VAL A 142 -17.78 -22.13 -12.40
CA VAL A 142 -17.09 -22.86 -13.48
C VAL A 142 -17.03 -22.02 -14.76
N THR A 143 -15.86 -22.06 -15.41
CA THR A 143 -15.64 -21.46 -16.72
C THR A 143 -15.01 -22.47 -17.69
N PRO A 144 -15.05 -22.24 -19.00
CA PRO A 144 -14.46 -23.16 -19.99
C PRO A 144 -12.96 -23.48 -19.75
N GLU A 145 -12.24 -22.60 -19.07
CA GLU A 145 -10.79 -22.76 -18.79
C GLU A 145 -10.51 -23.56 -17.51
N THR A 146 -11.51 -23.71 -16.62
CA THR A 146 -11.31 -24.36 -15.30
C THR A 146 -11.86 -25.78 -15.23
N GLY A 147 -12.47 -26.27 -16.32
CA GLY A 147 -13.05 -27.61 -16.34
C GLY A 147 -14.21 -27.78 -15.35
N ASP A 148 -14.08 -28.69 -14.38
CA ASP A 148 -15.11 -28.93 -13.35
C ASP A 148 -14.88 -28.10 -12.05
N ASN A 149 -13.81 -27.31 -12.01
CA ASN A 149 -13.47 -26.47 -10.86
C ASN A 149 -14.06 -25.08 -10.98
N GLY A 150 -14.43 -24.49 -9.86
CA GLY A 150 -14.76 -23.06 -9.79
C GLY A 150 -13.55 -22.19 -10.19
N ARG A 151 -13.79 -21.05 -10.83
CA ARG A 151 -12.72 -20.09 -11.12
C ARG A 151 -12.63 -19.06 -10.00
N PHE A 152 -11.43 -18.90 -9.46
CA PHE A 152 -11.01 -17.69 -8.76
C PHE A 152 -10.17 -16.85 -9.70
N LEU A 153 -10.51 -15.57 -9.89
CA LEU A 153 -9.71 -14.63 -10.67
C LEU A 153 -8.77 -13.89 -9.73
N GLY A 154 -7.53 -14.36 -9.67
CA GLY A 154 -6.45 -13.80 -8.85
C GLY A 154 -5.86 -12.53 -9.44
N GLY A 155 -5.08 -11.80 -8.65
CA GLY A 155 -4.30 -10.66 -9.12
C GLY A 155 -3.16 -11.06 -10.08
N PRO A 156 -2.41 -10.09 -10.62
CA PRO A 156 -1.18 -10.35 -11.38
C PRO A 156 -0.23 -11.30 -10.64
N VAL A 157 0.46 -12.14 -11.41
CA VAL A 157 1.36 -13.18 -10.86
C VAL A 157 2.47 -12.59 -9.99
N ASP A 158 2.98 -11.42 -10.36
CA ASP A 158 4.03 -10.69 -9.62
C ASP A 158 3.60 -10.20 -8.23
N TRP A 159 2.29 -10.22 -7.93
CA TRP A 159 1.81 -9.90 -6.58
C TRP A 159 2.01 -11.05 -5.57
N LEU A 160 2.36 -12.26 -6.01
CA LEU A 160 2.69 -13.43 -5.20
C LEU A 160 1.69 -13.69 -4.06
N LYS A 161 0.40 -13.82 -4.40
CA LYS A 161 -0.68 -13.98 -3.40
C LYS A 161 -0.82 -15.39 -2.82
N HIS A 162 -0.11 -16.36 -3.38
CA HIS A 162 -0.15 -17.76 -2.94
C HIS A 162 -1.56 -18.38 -2.89
N ASP A 163 -2.46 -17.88 -3.77
CA ASP A 163 -3.83 -18.38 -3.82
C ASP A 163 -3.92 -19.85 -4.27
N ALA A 164 -2.99 -20.31 -5.12
CA ALA A 164 -2.93 -21.69 -5.56
C ALA A 164 -2.53 -22.62 -4.41
N GLU A 165 -1.58 -22.20 -3.58
CA GLU A 165 -1.17 -22.92 -2.36
C GLU A 165 -2.32 -22.98 -1.36
N ARG A 166 -3.11 -21.90 -1.21
CA ARG A 166 -4.31 -21.91 -0.37
C ARG A 166 -5.36 -22.90 -0.87
N VAL A 167 -5.62 -22.94 -2.17
CA VAL A 167 -6.54 -23.91 -2.79
C VAL A 167 -6.11 -25.34 -2.47
N GLU A 168 -4.82 -25.64 -2.59
CA GLU A 168 -4.26 -26.95 -2.28
C GLU A 168 -4.32 -27.25 -0.77
N ALA A 169 -3.91 -26.30 0.08
CA ALA A 169 -3.86 -26.49 1.53
C ALA A 169 -5.24 -26.71 2.17
N LEU A 170 -6.30 -26.10 1.62
CA LEU A 170 -7.69 -26.23 2.08
C LEU A 170 -8.51 -27.25 1.28
N ASP A 171 -7.88 -28.01 0.36
CA ASP A 171 -8.56 -29.00 -0.51
C ASP A 171 -9.78 -28.41 -1.23
N MET A 172 -9.62 -27.21 -1.81
CA MET A 172 -10.69 -26.52 -2.52
C MET A 172 -10.77 -26.96 -3.98
N ASP A 173 -11.99 -27.11 -4.47
CA ASP A 173 -12.27 -27.42 -5.89
C ASP A 173 -12.30 -26.13 -6.74
N PHE A 174 -11.28 -25.28 -6.62
CA PHE A 174 -11.11 -24.06 -7.39
C PHE A 174 -9.83 -24.10 -8.21
N THR A 175 -9.85 -23.38 -9.32
CA THR A 175 -8.65 -23.11 -10.13
C THR A 175 -8.35 -21.61 -10.08
N VAL A 176 -7.14 -21.26 -9.73
CA VAL A 176 -6.67 -19.89 -9.75
C VAL A 176 -6.30 -19.50 -11.19
N VAL A 177 -6.94 -18.45 -11.68
CA VAL A 177 -6.64 -17.83 -12.98
C VAL A 177 -6.16 -16.41 -12.69
N ASN A 178 -4.93 -16.09 -13.04
CA ASN A 178 -4.37 -14.77 -12.74
C ASN A 178 -4.76 -13.74 -13.80
N ALA A 179 -5.26 -12.60 -13.36
CA ALA A 179 -5.45 -11.43 -14.20
C ALA A 179 -4.11 -10.82 -14.59
N GLY A 180 -4.04 -10.22 -15.78
CA GLY A 180 -2.82 -9.56 -16.26
C GLY A 180 -2.59 -8.15 -15.65
N SER A 181 -3.62 -7.57 -15.00
CA SER A 181 -3.57 -6.25 -14.38
C SER A 181 -4.73 -6.08 -13.39
N ALA A 182 -4.66 -5.07 -12.52
CA ALA A 182 -5.77 -4.65 -11.66
C ALA A 182 -7.03 -4.31 -12.48
N SER A 183 -6.88 -3.58 -13.58
CA SER A 183 -8.00 -3.19 -14.44
C SER A 183 -8.74 -4.40 -15.06
N ALA A 184 -8.05 -5.53 -15.26
CA ALA A 184 -8.69 -6.75 -15.72
C ALA A 184 -9.62 -7.38 -14.66
N LEU A 185 -9.29 -7.25 -13.35
CA LEU A 185 -10.17 -7.65 -12.26
C LEU A 185 -11.46 -6.82 -12.28
N TRP A 186 -11.34 -5.50 -12.46
CA TRP A 186 -12.48 -4.59 -12.47
C TRP A 186 -13.36 -4.77 -13.70
N ALA A 187 -12.76 -5.04 -14.86
CA ALA A 187 -13.49 -5.38 -16.08
C ALA A 187 -14.33 -6.65 -15.92
N GLU A 188 -13.82 -7.64 -15.20
CA GLU A 188 -14.56 -8.87 -14.88
C GLU A 188 -15.78 -8.58 -13.99
N VAL A 189 -15.63 -7.79 -12.92
CA VAL A 189 -16.75 -7.39 -12.05
C VAL A 189 -17.79 -6.62 -12.84
N ALA A 190 -17.39 -5.64 -13.63
CA ALA A 190 -18.30 -4.83 -14.47
C ALA A 190 -19.04 -5.68 -15.53
N ALA A 191 -18.38 -6.69 -16.09
CA ALA A 191 -19.01 -7.62 -17.02
C ALA A 191 -20.00 -8.55 -16.31
N ALA A 192 -19.65 -9.06 -15.14
CA ALA A 192 -20.49 -9.93 -14.33
C ALA A 192 -21.73 -9.21 -13.80
N GLU A 193 -21.62 -7.94 -13.45
CA GLU A 193 -22.73 -7.13 -12.95
C GLU A 193 -23.89 -7.06 -13.94
N LYS A 194 -23.61 -6.91 -15.24
CA LYS A 194 -24.62 -6.79 -16.30
C LYS A 194 -25.62 -7.94 -16.33
N THR A 195 -25.16 -9.13 -15.94
CA THR A 195 -25.97 -10.35 -15.95
C THR A 195 -26.21 -10.91 -14.55
N LYS A 196 -25.65 -10.26 -13.52
CA LYS A 196 -25.60 -10.76 -12.13
C LYS A 196 -24.97 -12.16 -12.04
N ARG A 197 -23.99 -12.45 -12.93
CA ARG A 197 -23.24 -13.70 -12.90
C ARG A 197 -22.39 -13.76 -11.64
N PRO A 198 -22.40 -14.90 -10.90
CA PRO A 198 -21.52 -15.10 -9.75
C PRO A 198 -20.05 -15.00 -10.16
N VAL A 199 -19.27 -14.29 -9.37
CA VAL A 199 -17.81 -14.20 -9.52
C VAL A 199 -17.17 -14.15 -8.15
N VAL A 200 -15.98 -14.67 -8.05
CA VAL A 200 -15.06 -14.49 -6.93
C VAL A 200 -13.71 -14.06 -7.50
N ILE A 201 -13.20 -12.94 -7.00
CA ILE A 201 -11.97 -12.32 -7.50
C ILE A 201 -11.07 -11.91 -6.34
N PHE A 202 -9.79 -11.68 -6.63
CA PHE A 202 -8.93 -10.94 -5.71
C PHE A 202 -9.39 -9.49 -5.63
N ASN A 203 -9.51 -8.97 -4.43
CA ASN A 203 -9.75 -7.56 -4.15
C ASN A 203 -9.00 -7.14 -2.89
N TRP A 204 -8.88 -5.85 -2.70
CA TRP A 204 -8.28 -5.26 -1.50
C TRP A 204 -9.04 -4.02 -1.07
N THR A 205 -8.90 -3.66 0.21
CA THR A 205 -9.33 -2.39 0.77
C THR A 205 -8.13 -1.73 1.46
N PRO A 206 -7.90 -0.42 1.31
CA PRO A 206 -8.72 0.58 0.61
C PRO A 206 -8.68 0.46 -0.91
N ASN A 207 -9.84 0.53 -1.55
CA ASN A 207 -10.01 0.55 -3.00
C ASN A 207 -11.34 1.25 -3.35
N PHE A 208 -11.50 1.69 -4.60
CA PHE A 208 -12.75 2.29 -5.10
C PHE A 208 -13.86 1.26 -5.36
N VAL A 209 -13.49 -0.01 -5.56
CA VAL A 209 -14.40 -1.08 -6.00
C VAL A 209 -15.61 -1.24 -5.09
N GLU A 210 -15.41 -1.21 -3.78
CA GLU A 210 -16.47 -1.40 -2.78
C GLU A 210 -17.49 -0.25 -2.78
N ALA A 211 -17.08 0.95 -3.23
CA ALA A 211 -17.99 2.08 -3.39
C ALA A 211 -18.90 1.94 -4.61
N LEU A 212 -18.47 1.23 -5.64
CA LEU A 212 -19.24 0.99 -6.87
C LEU A 212 -20.03 -0.30 -6.83
N TYR A 213 -19.45 -1.35 -6.26
CA TYR A 213 -20.00 -2.70 -6.21
C TYR A 213 -20.04 -3.19 -4.76
N PRO A 214 -21.20 -3.13 -4.09
CA PRO A 214 -21.35 -3.74 -2.77
C PRO A 214 -20.95 -5.22 -2.82
N GLY A 215 -20.10 -5.64 -1.90
CA GLY A 215 -19.57 -6.99 -1.85
C GLY A 215 -18.95 -7.30 -0.50
N GLU A 216 -18.42 -8.49 -0.34
CA GLU A 216 -17.80 -8.95 0.91
C GLU A 216 -16.58 -9.82 0.60
N PHE A 217 -15.66 -9.88 1.54
CA PHE A 217 -14.56 -10.83 1.48
C PHE A 217 -15.01 -12.22 1.94
N VAL A 218 -14.41 -13.25 1.33
CA VAL A 218 -14.57 -14.63 1.79
C VAL A 218 -13.89 -14.78 3.15
N GLU A 219 -14.56 -15.43 4.07
CA GLU A 219 -14.04 -15.74 5.40
C GLU A 219 -13.36 -17.11 5.38
N PHE A 220 -12.04 -17.09 5.22
CA PHE A 220 -11.14 -18.22 5.40
C PHE A 220 -10.84 -18.47 6.88
N PRO A 221 -10.16 -19.60 7.26
CA PRO A 221 -9.62 -19.74 8.59
C PRO A 221 -8.84 -18.50 9.01
N LYS A 222 -9.00 -18.10 10.27
CA LYS A 222 -8.46 -16.83 10.77
C LYS A 222 -6.94 -16.75 10.54
N TRP A 223 -6.50 -15.64 10.01
CA TRP A 223 -5.08 -15.37 9.90
C TRP A 223 -4.43 -15.23 11.29
N GLU A 224 -3.27 -15.86 11.44
CA GLU A 224 -2.37 -15.71 12.58
C GLU A 224 -0.94 -15.55 12.04
N GLU A 225 -0.10 -14.82 12.75
CA GLU A 225 1.29 -14.62 12.34
C GLU A 225 1.99 -15.97 12.20
N GLY A 226 2.65 -16.18 11.06
CA GLY A 226 3.34 -17.43 10.72
C GLY A 226 2.52 -18.40 9.87
N CYS A 227 1.23 -18.16 9.64
CA CYS A 227 0.39 -19.05 8.82
C CYS A 227 0.94 -19.30 7.40
N ASP A 228 1.67 -18.35 6.86
CA ASP A 228 2.30 -18.39 5.55
C ASP A 228 3.70 -19.03 5.54
N THR A 229 4.26 -19.30 6.72
CA THR A 229 5.67 -19.78 6.86
C THR A 229 5.83 -20.98 7.77
N ASP A 230 4.89 -21.25 8.66
CA ASP A 230 4.95 -22.33 9.65
C ASP A 230 3.69 -23.21 9.56
N PRO A 231 3.79 -24.45 9.07
CA PRO A 231 2.63 -25.35 8.95
C PRO A 231 2.01 -25.76 10.29
N SER A 232 2.62 -25.42 11.43
CA SER A 232 2.00 -25.62 12.75
C SER A 232 0.98 -24.53 13.10
N VAL A 233 0.92 -23.47 12.30
CA VAL A 233 -0.06 -22.38 12.38
C VAL A 233 -1.10 -22.60 11.29
N GLY A 234 -2.37 -22.52 11.63
CA GLY A 234 -3.44 -22.80 10.69
C GLY A 234 -4.04 -24.21 10.83
N PRO A 235 -5.10 -24.52 10.09
CA PRO A 235 -5.85 -25.77 10.26
C PRO A 235 -5.18 -27.02 9.65
N ASN A 236 -4.30 -26.86 8.64
CA ASN A 236 -3.63 -27.97 7.97
C ASN A 236 -2.16 -28.09 8.40
N PRO A 237 -1.81 -29.05 9.30
CA PRO A 237 -0.45 -29.16 9.84
C PRO A 237 0.61 -29.60 8.81
N ASP A 238 0.19 -29.95 7.61
CA ASP A 238 1.10 -30.39 6.53
C ASP A 238 1.31 -29.31 5.44
N ALA A 239 0.66 -28.13 5.59
CA ALA A 239 0.73 -27.06 4.60
C ALA A 239 0.86 -25.68 5.26
N THR A 240 1.22 -24.67 4.46
CA THR A 240 1.14 -23.25 4.78
C THR A 240 0.11 -22.58 3.90
N TYR A 241 -0.19 -21.31 4.12
CA TYR A 241 -1.20 -20.53 3.37
C TYR A 241 -2.65 -21.07 3.49
N ASP A 242 -2.95 -21.85 4.50
CA ASP A 242 -4.26 -22.43 4.76
C ASP A 242 -5.19 -21.54 5.60
N CYS A 243 -4.85 -20.28 5.77
CA CYS A 243 -5.66 -19.22 6.40
C CYS A 243 -5.95 -18.06 5.43
N GLY A 244 -6.84 -17.16 5.84
CA GLY A 244 -7.04 -15.89 5.15
C GLY A 244 -5.86 -14.95 5.31
N ASN A 245 -5.99 -13.73 4.81
CA ASN A 245 -5.01 -12.66 5.03
C ASN A 245 -5.43 -11.77 6.23
N PRO A 246 -4.55 -10.90 6.75
CA PRO A 246 -4.90 -9.97 7.81
C PRO A 246 -6.15 -9.16 7.47
N ALA A 247 -7.19 -9.24 8.32
CA ALA A 247 -8.44 -8.51 8.11
C ALA A 247 -8.36 -7.02 8.55
N ASN A 248 -7.35 -6.68 9.34
CA ASN A 248 -7.04 -5.33 9.81
C ASN A 248 -5.54 -5.11 9.71
N GLY A 249 -5.00 -5.37 8.53
CA GLY A 249 -3.59 -5.20 8.25
C GLY A 249 -3.17 -3.73 8.24
N TYR A 250 -1.88 -3.50 8.39
CA TYR A 250 -1.28 -2.17 8.23
C TYR A 250 -1.02 -1.84 6.75
N LEU A 251 -0.92 -0.53 6.48
CA LEU A 251 -0.27 0.02 5.30
C LEU A 251 0.86 0.92 5.76
N LYS A 252 2.10 0.58 5.41
CA LYS A 252 3.28 1.29 5.89
C LYS A 252 4.05 1.97 4.78
N LYS A 253 4.92 2.89 5.21
CA LYS A 253 5.98 3.46 4.39
C LYS A 253 7.31 2.85 4.81
N ALA A 254 8.19 2.67 3.84
CA ALA A 254 9.58 2.28 4.09
C ALA A 254 10.53 3.29 3.44
N ALA A 255 11.73 3.40 3.97
CA ALA A 255 12.76 4.27 3.42
C ALA A 255 14.13 3.59 3.46
N TRP A 256 14.99 3.95 2.54
CA TRP A 256 16.40 3.66 2.63
C TRP A 256 16.98 4.26 3.92
N GLU A 257 17.77 3.50 4.66
CA GLU A 257 18.36 3.91 5.96
C GLU A 257 19.14 5.24 5.87
N GLY A 258 19.77 5.52 4.73
CA GLY A 258 20.52 6.78 4.51
C GLY A 258 19.67 7.99 4.12
N MET A 259 18.34 7.85 3.98
CA MET A 259 17.47 8.94 3.53
C MET A 259 17.46 10.12 4.52
N GLU A 260 17.41 9.85 5.83
CA GLU A 260 17.39 10.88 6.87
C GLU A 260 18.66 11.76 6.85
N GLU A 261 19.83 11.17 6.60
CA GLU A 261 21.09 11.92 6.50
C GLU A 261 21.17 12.71 5.21
N LYS A 262 20.71 12.12 4.09
CA LYS A 262 20.89 12.71 2.75
C LYS A 262 19.82 13.75 2.40
N TRP A 263 18.56 13.54 2.84
CA TRP A 263 17.41 14.41 2.61
C TRP A 263 16.59 14.61 3.89
N PRO A 264 17.13 15.29 4.91
CA PRO A 264 16.50 15.39 6.24
C PRO A 264 15.12 16.04 6.23
N ALA A 265 14.88 17.05 5.39
CA ALA A 265 13.57 17.69 5.31
C ALA A 265 12.54 16.80 4.60
N ALA A 266 12.92 16.16 3.50
CA ALA A 266 12.06 15.22 2.80
C ALA A 266 11.76 13.96 3.64
N TYR A 267 12.75 13.41 4.37
CA TYR A 267 12.53 12.28 5.28
C TYR A 267 11.55 12.64 6.41
N LYS A 268 11.72 13.81 7.01
CA LYS A 268 10.78 14.30 8.03
C LYS A 268 9.37 14.43 7.47
N THR A 269 9.22 14.99 6.26
CA THR A 269 7.92 15.05 5.57
C THR A 269 7.36 13.65 5.30
N LEU A 270 8.18 12.70 4.83
CA LEU A 270 7.76 11.31 4.61
C LEU A 270 7.18 10.68 5.88
N THR A 271 7.78 10.92 7.04
CA THR A 271 7.28 10.37 8.32
C THR A 271 5.94 10.96 8.73
N GLU A 272 5.64 12.20 8.35
CA GLU A 272 4.36 12.87 8.61
C GLU A 272 3.26 12.50 7.58
N VAL A 273 3.64 12.07 6.38
CA VAL A 273 2.68 11.64 5.34
C VAL A 273 1.83 10.49 5.87
N SER A 274 0.51 10.66 5.83
CA SER A 274 -0.43 9.62 6.23
C SER A 274 -1.75 9.76 5.46
N PHE A 275 -2.20 8.67 4.85
CA PHE A 275 -3.44 8.61 4.10
C PHE A 275 -4.45 7.70 4.80
N THR A 276 -5.71 8.09 4.72
CA THR A 276 -6.86 7.31 5.19
C THR A 276 -7.42 6.41 4.07
N ASN A 277 -8.21 5.39 4.42
CA ASN A 277 -8.89 4.53 3.44
C ASN A 277 -9.65 5.33 2.36
N PRO A 278 -10.47 6.36 2.70
CA PRO A 278 -11.17 7.15 1.68
C PRO A 278 -10.24 7.89 0.73
N GLN A 279 -9.12 8.43 1.20
CA GLN A 279 -8.15 9.15 0.36
C GLN A 279 -7.45 8.23 -0.63
N ILE A 280 -7.07 7.01 -0.20
CA ILE A 280 -6.45 6.01 -1.08
C ILE A 280 -7.46 5.52 -2.13
N ALA A 281 -8.70 5.27 -1.73
CA ALA A 281 -9.76 4.90 -2.65
C ALA A 281 -10.07 6.01 -3.69
N GLU A 282 -10.02 7.28 -3.27
CA GLU A 282 -10.16 8.44 -4.16
C GLU A 282 -9.05 8.49 -5.20
N MET A 283 -7.77 8.30 -4.79
CA MET A 283 -6.63 8.26 -5.72
C MET A 283 -6.80 7.18 -6.78
N ALA A 284 -7.17 5.96 -6.37
CA ALA A 284 -7.44 4.87 -7.31
C ALA A 284 -8.58 5.22 -8.27
N LYS A 285 -9.68 5.82 -7.76
CA LYS A 285 -10.83 6.22 -8.56
C LYS A 285 -10.48 7.23 -9.65
N LEU A 286 -9.63 8.22 -9.35
CA LEU A 286 -9.23 9.24 -10.35
C LEU A 286 -8.60 8.61 -11.60
N VAL A 287 -7.85 7.51 -11.44
CA VAL A 287 -7.24 6.80 -12.58
C VAL A 287 -8.18 5.74 -13.16
N ASP A 288 -8.71 4.85 -12.32
CA ASP A 288 -9.43 3.66 -12.80
C ASP A 288 -10.86 3.97 -13.32
N ILE A 289 -11.47 5.07 -12.89
CA ILE A 289 -12.84 5.45 -13.22
C ILE A 289 -12.90 6.77 -14.00
N ASP A 290 -12.16 7.78 -13.50
CA ASP A 290 -12.19 9.11 -14.11
C ASP A 290 -11.15 9.22 -15.25
N GLU A 291 -10.39 8.13 -15.52
CA GLU A 291 -9.44 7.95 -16.62
C GLU A 291 -8.35 9.04 -16.70
N MET A 292 -7.97 9.60 -15.55
CA MET A 292 -6.89 10.59 -15.47
C MET A 292 -5.53 9.91 -15.57
N GLU A 293 -4.55 10.62 -16.17
CA GLU A 293 -3.16 10.21 -16.04
C GLU A 293 -2.70 10.36 -14.57
N PRO A 294 -1.88 9.43 -14.05
CA PRO A 294 -1.53 9.42 -12.62
C PRO A 294 -0.91 10.72 -12.09
N GLU A 295 -0.08 11.38 -12.87
CA GLU A 295 0.52 12.67 -12.51
C GLU A 295 -0.53 13.79 -12.41
N GLU A 296 -1.51 13.80 -13.32
CA GLU A 296 -2.63 14.75 -13.30
C GLU A 296 -3.58 14.43 -12.13
N ALA A 297 -3.84 13.16 -11.86
CA ALA A 297 -4.62 12.71 -10.71
C ALA A 297 -3.99 13.16 -9.38
N ALA A 298 -2.67 13.05 -9.26
CA ALA A 298 -1.93 13.53 -8.10
C ALA A 298 -2.05 15.04 -7.92
N ALA A 299 -1.90 15.81 -8.99
CA ALA A 299 -2.05 17.28 -8.94
C ALA A 299 -3.48 17.69 -8.54
N ALA A 300 -4.50 17.03 -9.09
CA ALA A 300 -5.90 17.27 -8.75
C ALA A 300 -6.20 16.92 -7.28
N TRP A 301 -5.63 15.79 -6.79
CA TRP A 301 -5.74 15.41 -5.39
C TRP A 301 -5.12 16.43 -4.47
N LEU A 302 -3.91 16.90 -4.76
CA LEU A 302 -3.20 17.92 -3.97
C LEU A 302 -3.95 19.25 -3.93
N GLU A 303 -4.55 19.68 -5.04
CA GLU A 303 -5.38 20.90 -5.10
C GLU A 303 -6.63 20.76 -4.21
N SER A 304 -7.24 19.58 -4.18
CA SER A 304 -8.48 19.32 -3.44
C SER A 304 -8.25 19.04 -1.96
N ASN A 305 -7.04 18.68 -1.54
CA ASN A 305 -6.71 18.24 -0.19
C ASN A 305 -5.58 19.05 0.47
N GLU A 306 -5.53 20.37 0.19
CA GLU A 306 -4.48 21.24 0.73
C GLU A 306 -4.41 21.26 2.27
N ASP A 307 -5.54 21.14 2.93
CA ASP A 307 -5.66 21.08 4.39
C ASP A 307 -5.12 19.77 4.99
N VAL A 308 -5.01 18.72 4.19
CA VAL A 308 -4.43 17.43 4.56
C VAL A 308 -2.90 17.46 4.44
N TRP A 309 -2.37 17.80 3.27
CA TRP A 309 -0.94 17.62 3.01
C TRP A 309 -0.04 18.80 3.44
N LYS A 310 -0.56 20.04 3.46
CA LYS A 310 0.25 21.21 3.90
C LYS A 310 0.82 21.08 5.31
N PRO A 311 0.09 20.51 6.30
CA PRO A 311 0.65 20.24 7.62
C PRO A 311 1.88 19.30 7.62
N TRP A 312 1.98 18.37 6.67
CA TRP A 312 3.12 17.45 6.59
C TRP A 312 4.43 18.18 6.26
N VAL A 313 4.34 19.20 5.39
CA VAL A 313 5.48 20.04 5.02
C VAL A 313 5.82 21.04 6.14
N ALA A 314 4.82 21.62 6.80
CA ALA A 314 4.99 22.61 7.85
C ALA A 314 5.73 22.08 9.10
N GLY A 315 5.66 20.77 9.35
CA GLY A 315 6.45 20.09 10.38
C GLY A 315 7.95 20.04 10.06
N GLY A 316 8.35 20.30 8.80
CA GLY A 316 9.72 20.31 8.29
C GLY A 316 10.38 21.68 8.20
N ALA A 317 9.64 22.78 8.42
CA ALA A 317 10.15 24.16 8.30
C ALA A 317 10.64 24.74 9.63
#